data_8f7d9e5b27abd0ffd01c221f06fd1ab5
#
_entry.id   8f7d9e5b27abd0ffd01c221f06fd1ab5
#
_cell.length_a   1.000
_cell.length_b   1.000
_cell.length_c   1.000
_cell.angle_alpha   90.00
_cell.angle_beta   90.00
_cell.angle_gamma   90.00
#
_symmetry.space_group_name_H-M   'P 1'
#
loop_
_entity.id
_entity.type
_entity.pdbx_description
1 polymer ?
#
loop_
_entity_poly.entity_id
_entity_poly.type
_entity_poly.pdbx_seq_one_letter_code
_entity_poly.pdbx_strand_id
1 'polypeptide(L)'
;MTTEKKENKISIKDKIFSVKQLPERTVKVPEWDGVKITIRAMNGTQRDHWDRFTAQRTLKAKANNETVIDNLGMNAKILIMTAYDSDGELMFSEDDISRLQECNGQVLDRLAQISLALSGIGVAQEASAAKNS
;
A
#
# COMPACT_ATOMS: atom_id res chain seq x y z
N MET A 1 -1.91 -28.82 -35.24
CA MET A 1 -0.49 -28.71 -34.87
C MET A 1 -0.03 -27.31 -34.83
N THR A 2 -0.10 -26.62 -35.94
CA THR A 2 0.24 -25.20 -35.97
C THR A 2 -0.71 -24.35 -35.17
N THR A 3 -1.94 -24.78 -34.99
CA THR A 3 -2.96 -24.10 -34.22
C THR A 3 -2.56 -24.00 -32.73
N GLU A 4 -2.03 -25.10 -32.18
CA GLU A 4 -1.58 -25.11 -30.79
C GLU A 4 -0.43 -24.13 -30.55
N LYS A 5 0.51 -24.06 -31.48
CA LYS A 5 1.62 -23.11 -31.38
C LYS A 5 1.14 -21.67 -31.41
N LYS A 6 0.12 -21.36 -32.22
CA LYS A 6 -0.48 -20.04 -32.30
C LYS A 6 -1.21 -19.68 -31.00
N GLU A 7 -1.93 -20.69 -30.45
CA GLU A 7 -2.66 -20.50 -29.19
C GLU A 7 -1.71 -20.26 -28.02
N ASN A 8 -0.54 -20.88 -28.08
CA ASN A 8 0.47 -20.73 -27.02
C ASN A 8 1.31 -19.47 -27.15
N LYS A 9 1.16 -18.75 -28.27
CA LYS A 9 1.89 -17.49 -28.47
C LYS A 9 1.10 -16.30 -27.94
N ILE A 10 1.00 -16.24 -26.63
CA ILE A 10 0.48 -15.04 -25.98
C ILE A 10 1.59 -14.00 -26.02
N SER A 11 1.29 -12.78 -26.45
CA SER A 11 2.29 -11.71 -26.46
C SER A 11 2.76 -11.44 -25.03
N ILE A 12 3.98 -10.94 -24.90
CA ILE A 12 4.52 -10.55 -23.58
C ILE A 12 3.59 -9.55 -22.91
N LYS A 13 3.11 -8.60 -23.67
CA LYS A 13 2.18 -7.59 -23.19
C LYS A 13 0.90 -8.20 -22.60
N ASP A 14 0.28 -9.11 -23.35
CA ASP A 14 -0.94 -9.76 -22.89
C ASP A 14 -0.70 -10.61 -21.66
N LYS A 15 0.43 -11.29 -21.61
CA LYS A 15 0.81 -12.07 -20.45
C LYS A 15 0.96 -11.18 -19.22
N ILE A 16 1.61 -10.02 -19.37
CA ILE A 16 1.78 -9.07 -18.26
C ILE A 16 0.42 -8.64 -17.70
N PHE A 17 -0.52 -8.30 -18.58
CA PHE A 17 -1.83 -7.83 -18.13
C PHE A 17 -2.78 -8.93 -17.66
N SER A 18 -2.48 -10.19 -17.95
CA SER A 18 -3.32 -11.31 -17.55
C SER A 18 -2.97 -11.90 -16.18
N VAL A 19 -1.75 -11.66 -15.67
CA VAL A 19 -1.33 -12.22 -14.39
C VAL A 19 -1.79 -11.33 -13.24
N LYS A 20 -1.96 -11.93 -12.07
CA LYS A 20 -2.26 -11.17 -10.85
C LYS A 20 -1.00 -10.39 -10.46
N GLN A 21 -1.09 -9.08 -10.55
CA GLN A 21 0.06 -8.18 -10.38
C GLN A 21 0.40 -7.90 -8.93
N LEU A 22 -0.62 -7.79 -8.07
CA LEU A 22 -0.42 -7.21 -6.75
C LEU A 22 -0.39 -8.29 -5.68
N PRO A 23 0.74 -8.42 -4.98
CA PRO A 23 0.78 -9.29 -3.81
C PRO A 23 -0.21 -8.77 -2.77
N GLU A 24 -0.82 -9.69 -2.04
CA GLU A 24 -1.79 -9.35 -1.00
C GLU A 24 -1.67 -10.30 0.18
N ARG A 25 -2.17 -9.85 1.31
CA ARG A 25 -2.18 -10.63 2.54
C ARG A 25 -3.47 -10.36 3.30
N THR A 26 -4.19 -11.42 3.65
CA THR A 26 -5.39 -11.30 4.49
C THR A 26 -4.98 -11.42 5.95
N VAL A 27 -5.39 -10.44 6.75
CA VAL A 27 -5.02 -10.32 8.15
C VAL A 27 -6.28 -10.33 9.00
N LYS A 28 -6.28 -11.14 10.04
CA LYS A 28 -7.34 -11.11 11.07
C LYS A 28 -6.93 -10.09 12.12
N VAL A 29 -7.83 -9.20 12.47
CA VAL A 29 -7.57 -8.12 13.44
C VAL A 29 -8.35 -8.39 14.73
N PRO A 30 -7.72 -9.02 15.73
CA PRO A 30 -8.41 -9.34 16.98
C PRO A 30 -8.96 -8.11 17.70
N GLU A 31 -8.25 -7.00 17.65
CA GLU A 31 -8.65 -5.74 18.27
C GLU A 31 -9.93 -5.15 17.65
N TRP A 32 -10.29 -5.59 16.44
CA TRP A 32 -11.49 -5.16 15.73
C TRP A 32 -12.45 -6.34 15.58
N ASP A 33 -12.68 -7.07 16.67
CA ASP A 33 -13.60 -8.22 16.72
C ASP A 33 -13.27 -9.33 15.73
N GLY A 34 -11.99 -9.46 15.38
CA GLY A 34 -11.54 -10.52 14.49
C GLY A 34 -11.93 -10.34 13.02
N VAL A 35 -12.26 -9.11 12.58
CA VAL A 35 -12.52 -8.87 11.17
C VAL A 35 -11.29 -9.22 10.35
N LYS A 36 -11.52 -9.69 9.12
CA LYS A 36 -10.46 -10.00 8.18
C LYS A 36 -10.35 -8.87 7.17
N ILE A 37 -9.15 -8.38 6.99
CA ILE A 37 -8.87 -7.31 6.04
C ILE A 37 -7.81 -7.82 5.08
N THR A 38 -8.03 -7.64 3.78
CA THR A 38 -7.03 -7.98 2.78
C THR A 38 -6.25 -6.71 2.44
N ILE A 39 -4.94 -6.75 2.70
CA ILE A 39 -4.04 -5.65 2.36
C ILE A 39 -3.34 -6.01 1.06
N ARG A 40 -3.38 -5.11 0.09
CA ARG A 40 -2.69 -5.28 -1.21
C ARG A 40 -1.56 -4.29 -1.35
N ALA A 41 -0.56 -4.67 -2.13
CA ALA A 41 0.48 -3.74 -2.56
C ALA A 41 -0.15 -2.61 -3.37
N MET A 42 0.52 -1.47 -3.39
CA MET A 42 0.07 -0.33 -4.20
C MET A 42 0.28 -0.61 -5.68
N ASN A 43 -0.72 -0.29 -6.50
CA ASN A 43 -0.54 -0.27 -7.94
C ASN A 43 0.19 1.02 -8.35
N GLY A 44 0.45 1.20 -9.66
CA GLY A 44 1.20 2.36 -10.15
C GLY A 44 0.58 3.69 -9.78
N THR A 45 -0.74 3.80 -9.93
CA THR A 45 -1.46 5.03 -9.60
C THR A 45 -1.39 5.33 -8.10
N GLN A 46 -1.60 4.32 -7.26
CA GLN A 46 -1.52 4.47 -5.81
C GLN A 46 -0.11 4.83 -5.36
N ARG A 47 0.91 4.23 -6.01
CA ARG A 47 2.31 4.55 -5.72
C ARG A 47 2.63 6.00 -6.07
N ASP A 48 2.12 6.49 -7.19
CA ASP A 48 2.32 7.89 -7.59
C ASP A 48 1.66 8.84 -6.59
N HIS A 49 0.46 8.52 -6.15
CA HIS A 49 -0.23 9.31 -5.10
C HIS A 49 0.57 9.32 -3.81
N TRP A 50 1.08 8.18 -3.42
CA TRP A 50 1.89 8.05 -2.21
C TRP A 50 3.17 8.86 -2.30
N ASP A 51 3.88 8.77 -3.42
CA ASP A 51 5.14 9.50 -3.63
C ASP A 51 4.90 11.01 -3.60
N ARG A 52 3.82 11.47 -4.22
CA ARG A 52 3.45 12.89 -4.20
C ARG A 52 3.12 13.34 -2.78
N PHE A 53 2.36 12.56 -2.06
CA PHE A 53 1.96 12.88 -0.69
C PHE A 53 3.19 13.01 0.22
N THR A 54 4.13 12.09 0.13
CA THR A 54 5.35 12.13 0.94
C THR A 54 6.27 13.29 0.52
N ALA A 55 6.39 13.55 -0.77
CA ALA A 55 7.20 14.66 -1.29
C ALA A 55 6.65 16.01 -0.82
N GLN A 56 5.33 16.19 -0.85
CA GLN A 56 4.70 17.43 -0.39
C GLN A 56 4.96 17.68 1.08
N ARG A 57 4.95 16.64 1.90
CA ARG A 57 5.24 16.75 3.32
C ARG A 57 6.69 17.20 3.57
N THR A 58 7.61 16.64 2.80
CA THR A 58 9.02 17.01 2.90
C THR A 58 9.24 18.46 2.50
N LEU A 59 8.62 18.90 1.41
CA LEU A 59 8.72 20.27 0.93
C LEU A 59 8.13 21.26 1.95
N LYS A 60 7.01 20.91 2.56
CA LYS A 60 6.37 21.73 3.58
C LYS A 60 7.28 21.89 4.81
N ALA A 61 7.89 20.79 5.26
CA ALA A 61 8.81 20.83 6.38
C ALA A 61 10.00 21.76 6.08
N LYS A 62 10.58 21.65 4.90
CA LYS A 62 11.68 22.53 4.48
C LYS A 62 11.27 23.99 4.43
N ALA A 63 10.10 24.29 3.88
CA ALA A 63 9.59 25.65 3.78
C ALA A 63 9.39 26.28 5.14
N ASN A 64 9.05 25.48 6.15
CA ASN A 64 8.80 25.94 7.51
C ASN A 64 10.04 25.82 8.42
N ASN A 65 11.19 25.44 7.87
CA ASN A 65 12.43 25.21 8.64
C ASN A 65 12.25 24.16 9.74
N GLU A 66 11.39 23.18 9.51
CA GLU A 66 11.16 22.12 10.46
C GLU A 66 12.19 21.00 10.27
N THR A 67 12.68 20.45 11.39
CA THR A 67 13.61 19.33 11.36
C THR A 67 12.91 17.99 11.33
N VAL A 68 11.62 17.97 11.65
CA VAL A 68 10.80 16.75 11.69
C VAL A 68 9.68 16.88 10.67
N ILE A 69 9.54 15.83 9.83
CA ILE A 69 8.47 15.77 8.85
C ILE A 69 7.18 15.37 9.56
N ASP A 70 6.09 16.07 9.25
CA ASP A 70 4.78 15.77 9.80
C ASP A 70 4.24 14.49 9.14
N ASN A 71 4.14 13.42 9.93
CA ASN A 71 3.61 12.13 9.48
C ASN A 71 2.15 11.89 9.88
N LEU A 72 1.47 12.94 10.34
CA LEU A 72 0.08 12.81 10.76
C LEU A 72 -0.80 12.31 9.62
N GLY A 73 -1.55 11.26 9.90
CA GLY A 73 -2.47 10.68 8.92
C GLY A 73 -1.85 9.76 7.88
N MET A 74 -0.55 9.49 7.94
CA MET A 74 0.10 8.64 6.94
C MET A 74 -0.44 7.20 6.94
N ASN A 75 -0.63 6.62 8.12
CA ASN A 75 -1.15 5.25 8.19
C ASN A 75 -2.57 5.16 7.63
N ALA A 76 -3.43 6.12 7.98
CA ALA A 76 -4.79 6.16 7.44
C ALA A 76 -4.76 6.33 5.92
N LYS A 77 -3.87 7.17 5.40
CA LYS A 77 -3.73 7.39 3.95
C LYS A 77 -3.35 6.09 3.23
N ILE A 78 -2.44 5.31 3.81
CA ILE A 78 -2.06 4.01 3.26
C ILE A 78 -3.26 3.07 3.23
N LEU A 79 -4.02 3.00 4.33
CA LEU A 79 -5.12 2.06 4.45
C LEU A 79 -6.27 2.36 3.51
N ILE A 80 -6.60 3.63 3.27
CA ILE A 80 -7.68 3.94 2.34
C ILE A 80 -7.35 3.52 0.91
N MET A 81 -6.07 3.36 0.58
CA MET A 81 -5.64 2.91 -0.75
C MET A 81 -5.48 1.40 -0.85
N THR A 82 -5.22 0.71 0.27
CA THR A 82 -4.71 -0.67 0.20
C THR A 82 -5.50 -1.69 1.01
N ALA A 83 -6.49 -1.26 1.80
CA ALA A 83 -7.30 -2.19 2.59
C ALA A 83 -8.60 -2.53 1.86
N TYR A 84 -8.83 -3.83 1.67
CA TYR A 84 -9.98 -4.35 0.94
C TYR A 84 -10.79 -5.28 1.82
N ASP A 85 -12.09 -5.34 1.59
CA ASP A 85 -12.98 -6.26 2.29
C ASP A 85 -12.98 -7.63 1.60
N SER A 86 -13.81 -8.55 2.12
CA SER A 86 -13.89 -9.91 1.58
C SER A 86 -14.50 -9.96 0.17
N ASP A 87 -15.18 -8.92 -0.25
CA ASP A 87 -15.77 -8.83 -1.59
C ASP A 87 -14.81 -8.20 -2.60
N GLY A 88 -13.60 -7.86 -2.18
CA GLY A 88 -12.60 -7.25 -3.04
C GLY A 88 -12.79 -5.76 -3.25
N GLU A 89 -13.60 -5.12 -2.43
CA GLU A 89 -13.86 -3.68 -2.51
C GLU A 89 -13.01 -2.92 -1.50
N LEU A 90 -12.58 -1.71 -1.86
CA LEU A 90 -11.89 -0.83 -0.92
C LEU A 90 -12.77 -0.59 0.31
N MET A 91 -12.20 -0.83 1.47
CA MET A 91 -12.92 -0.77 2.74
C MET A 91 -13.16 0.66 3.21
N PHE A 92 -12.23 1.56 2.91
CA PHE A 92 -12.25 2.93 3.39
C PHE A 92 -12.09 3.94 2.26
N SER A 93 -12.55 5.16 2.48
CA SER A 93 -12.40 6.27 1.54
C SER A 93 -11.74 7.47 2.22
N GLU A 94 -11.50 8.53 1.45
CA GLU A 94 -10.97 9.79 2.00
C GLU A 94 -11.82 10.31 3.17
N ASP A 95 -13.13 10.11 3.11
CA ASP A 95 -14.04 10.58 4.15
C ASP A 95 -13.86 9.83 5.47
N ASP A 96 -13.21 8.69 5.45
CA ASP A 96 -13.00 7.87 6.65
C ASP A 96 -11.71 8.20 7.40
N ILE A 97 -10.86 9.07 6.85
CA ILE A 97 -9.55 9.35 7.46
C ILE A 97 -9.70 9.84 8.92
N SER A 98 -10.60 10.78 9.17
CA SER A 98 -10.80 11.29 10.52
C SER A 98 -11.22 10.19 11.49
N ARG A 99 -12.10 9.31 11.07
CA ARG A 99 -12.57 8.19 11.89
C ARG A 99 -11.47 7.16 12.11
N LEU A 100 -10.67 6.87 11.09
CA LEU A 100 -9.53 5.97 11.21
C LEU A 100 -8.52 6.51 12.21
N GLN A 101 -8.30 7.82 12.22
CA GLN A 101 -7.35 8.45 13.13
C GLN A 101 -7.78 8.31 14.61
N GLU A 102 -9.03 8.01 14.87
CA GLU A 102 -9.53 7.75 16.22
C GLU A 102 -9.43 6.27 16.61
N CYS A 103 -9.07 5.40 15.67
CA CYS A 103 -8.91 3.97 15.94
C CYS A 103 -7.58 3.67 16.62
N ASN A 104 -7.43 2.42 17.03
CA ASN A 104 -6.21 1.95 17.70
C ASN A 104 -4.98 2.17 16.83
N GLY A 105 -4.06 3.02 17.30
CA GLY A 105 -2.87 3.40 16.55
C GLY A 105 -1.93 2.24 16.24
N GLN A 106 -1.82 1.26 17.14
CA GLN A 106 -1.00 0.08 16.90
C GLN A 106 -1.55 -0.77 15.77
N VAL A 107 -2.87 -0.88 15.67
CA VAL A 107 -3.52 -1.61 14.58
C VAL A 107 -3.28 -0.91 13.26
N LEU A 108 -3.49 0.41 13.22
CA LEU A 108 -3.24 1.19 12.01
C LEU A 108 -1.79 1.05 11.55
N ASP A 109 -0.85 1.15 12.49
CA ASP A 109 0.57 1.03 12.18
C ASP A 109 0.90 -0.36 11.63
N ARG A 110 0.41 -1.39 12.28
CA ARG A 110 0.65 -2.78 11.87
C ARG A 110 0.14 -3.05 10.46
N LEU A 111 -1.09 -2.62 10.16
CA LEU A 111 -1.68 -2.82 8.84
C LEU A 111 -0.96 -2.00 7.78
N ALA A 112 -0.61 -0.77 8.10
CA ALA A 112 0.13 0.09 7.17
C ALA A 112 1.51 -0.48 6.86
N GLN A 113 2.20 -1.04 7.85
CA GLN A 113 3.51 -1.66 7.64
C GLN A 113 3.41 -2.86 6.69
N ILE A 114 2.34 -3.65 6.80
CA ILE A 114 2.11 -4.76 5.86
C ILE A 114 1.99 -4.23 4.44
N SER A 115 1.21 -3.17 4.25
CA SER A 115 1.04 -2.55 2.94
C SER A 115 2.35 -2.06 2.36
N LEU A 116 3.13 -1.35 3.15
CA LEU A 116 4.43 -0.82 2.71
C LEU A 116 5.38 -1.96 2.34
N ALA A 117 5.43 -3.01 3.16
CA ALA A 117 6.28 -4.17 2.87
C ALA A 117 5.88 -4.86 1.57
N LEU A 118 4.58 -5.07 1.35
CA LEU A 118 4.08 -5.68 0.12
C LEU A 118 4.37 -4.81 -1.10
N SER A 119 4.42 -3.49 -0.91
CA SER A 119 4.67 -2.53 -1.98
C SER A 119 6.16 -2.30 -2.24
N GLY A 120 7.03 -2.97 -1.47
CA GLY A 120 8.48 -2.78 -1.60
C GLY A 120 8.97 -1.47 -1.00
N ILE A 121 8.22 -0.90 -0.06
CA ILE A 121 8.54 0.35 0.62
C ILE A 121 8.66 0.05 2.12
N GLY A 122 9.54 0.71 2.82
CA GLY A 122 9.52 0.67 4.27
C GLY A 122 10.90 0.53 4.89
N VAL A 123 10.87 0.43 6.22
CA VAL A 123 12.09 0.42 7.05
C VAL A 123 13.02 -0.75 6.70
N ALA A 124 12.46 -1.92 6.42
CA ALA A 124 13.27 -3.09 6.09
C ALA A 124 14.04 -2.89 4.79
N GLN A 125 13.41 -2.26 3.79
CA GLN A 125 14.07 -1.97 2.51
C GLN A 125 15.12 -0.88 2.68
N GLU A 126 14.83 0.15 3.45
CA GLU A 126 15.80 1.21 3.75
C GLU A 126 17.00 0.66 4.50
N ALA A 127 16.77 -0.21 5.47
CA ALA A 127 17.84 -0.85 6.21
C ALA A 127 18.71 -1.72 5.31
N SER A 128 18.10 -2.45 4.37
CA SER A 128 18.83 -3.26 3.40
C SER A 128 19.68 -2.39 2.48
N ALA A 129 19.13 -1.28 1.99
CA ALA A 129 19.86 -0.33 1.16
C ALA A 129 21.03 0.28 1.94
N ALA A 130 20.83 0.63 3.20
CA ALA A 130 21.88 1.16 4.05
C ALA A 130 23.02 0.17 4.25
N LYS A 131 22.70 -1.10 4.42
CA LYS A 131 23.73 -2.16 4.56
C LYS A 131 24.57 -2.32 3.30
N ASN A 132 23.98 -2.07 2.15
CA ASN A 132 24.65 -2.24 0.87
C ASN A 132 25.43 -0.99 0.43
N SER A 133 25.29 0.08 1.15
CA SER A 133 26.02 1.30 0.87
C SER A 133 27.21 1.44 1.84
#